data_8d1ff931fb9ff03459dbe0932aed1ca2
#
_entry.id   8d1ff931fb9ff03459dbe0932aed1ca2
#
_cell.length_a   1.000
_cell.length_b   1.000
_cell.length_c   1.000
_cell.angle_alpha   90.00
_cell.angle_beta   90.00
_cell.angle_gamma   90.00
#
_symmetry.space_group_name_H-M   'P 1'
#
loop_
_entity.id
_entity.type
_entity.pdbx_description
1 polymer ?
#
loop_
_entity_poly.entity_id
_entity_poly.type
_entity_poly.pdbx_seq_one_letter_code
_entity_poly.pdbx_strand_id
1 'polypeptide(L)'
;LGVEENKVILEKILDHLKTYHISTYDEVSGKGLLRHVLIRKGFTTGEVMVCLILNGRTMPKLTELVDSLREVPGMTSITINVNTKNTNVIMGTEMIFVWGQDYITDYIGNIKYQISPLSFYQVNPVQTKKLYETALEYADLKGNETVWDLYCGIGTISLFLAQKAEQV
;
A
#
# COMPACT_ATOMS: atom_id res chain seq x y z
N LEU A 1 -8.71 -3.40 12.28
CA LEU A 1 -7.88 -3.73 11.11
C LEU A 1 -6.75 -2.72 10.82
N GLY A 2 -6.52 -1.73 11.69
CA GLY A 2 -5.39 -0.83 11.60
C GLY A 2 -4.13 -1.44 12.22
N VAL A 3 -2.95 -1.00 11.77
CA VAL A 3 -1.66 -1.32 12.41
C VAL A 3 -1.38 -0.32 13.52
N GLU A 4 -0.52 -0.67 14.47
CA GLU A 4 -0.21 0.19 15.64
C GLU A 4 0.39 1.53 15.21
N GLU A 5 1.18 1.54 14.14
CA GLU A 5 1.80 2.73 13.58
C GLU A 5 0.81 3.76 13.04
N ASN A 6 -0.43 3.35 12.70
CA ASN A 6 -1.45 4.25 12.16
C ASN A 6 -1.68 5.47 13.05
N LYS A 7 -1.73 5.27 14.36
CA LYS A 7 -1.97 6.37 15.31
C LYS A 7 -0.85 7.42 15.21
N VAL A 8 0.39 6.98 15.33
CA VAL A 8 1.55 7.88 15.30
C VAL A 8 1.68 8.60 13.96
N ILE A 9 1.48 7.87 12.86
CA ILE A 9 1.53 8.45 11.50
C ILE A 9 0.45 9.51 11.33
N LEU A 10 -0.79 9.22 11.72
CA LEU A 10 -1.90 10.16 11.57
C LEU A 10 -1.74 11.36 12.49
N GLU A 11 -1.25 11.20 13.72
CA GLU A 11 -0.95 12.32 14.62
C GLU A 11 0.10 13.26 14.00
N LYS A 12 1.22 12.73 13.49
CA LYS A 12 2.25 13.53 12.81
C LYS A 12 1.70 14.28 11.59
N ILE A 13 0.88 13.63 10.77
CA ILE A 13 0.24 14.27 9.61
C ILE A 13 -0.73 15.38 10.06
N LEU A 14 -1.59 15.10 11.03
CA LEU A 14 -2.57 16.08 11.54
C LEU A 14 -1.89 17.29 12.17
N ASP A 15 -0.80 17.10 12.91
CA ASP A 15 -0.03 18.18 13.50
C ASP A 15 0.65 19.05 12.44
N HIS A 16 1.17 18.40 11.37
CA HIS A 16 1.69 19.11 10.21
C HIS A 16 0.62 19.98 9.51
N LEU A 17 -0.56 19.39 9.25
CA LEU A 17 -1.68 20.14 8.64
C LEU A 17 -2.08 21.35 9.47
N LYS A 18 -2.17 21.20 10.80
CA LYS A 18 -2.51 22.29 11.72
C LYS A 18 -1.42 23.37 11.73
N THR A 19 -0.15 22.97 11.87
CA THR A 19 0.99 23.88 11.98
C THR A 19 1.14 24.78 10.74
N TYR A 20 0.92 24.20 9.56
CA TYR A 20 1.12 24.93 8.29
C TYR A 20 -0.20 25.36 7.63
N HIS A 21 -1.32 25.28 8.35
CA HIS A 21 -2.66 25.69 7.88
C HIS A 21 -3.05 25.03 6.55
N ILE A 22 -2.74 23.74 6.40
CA ILE A 22 -3.06 22.96 5.22
C ILE A 22 -4.46 22.37 5.37
N SER A 23 -5.34 22.66 4.42
CA SER A 23 -6.71 22.16 4.44
C SER A 23 -6.82 20.70 4.00
N THR A 24 -7.68 19.94 4.68
CA THR A 24 -8.18 18.67 4.16
C THR A 24 -9.17 18.92 3.02
N TYR A 25 -9.27 17.93 2.12
CA TYR A 25 -10.20 18.00 1.00
C TYR A 25 -11.64 17.82 1.49
N ASP A 26 -12.51 18.67 0.98
CA ASP A 26 -13.94 18.59 1.18
C ASP A 26 -14.61 18.10 -0.10
N GLU A 27 -15.27 16.95 -0.03
CA GLU A 27 -15.87 16.27 -1.19
C GLU A 27 -17.07 17.05 -1.79
N VAL A 28 -17.71 17.92 -1.03
CA VAL A 28 -18.86 18.72 -1.51
C VAL A 28 -18.38 19.92 -2.33
N SER A 29 -17.43 20.67 -1.79
CA SER A 29 -16.88 21.86 -2.45
C SER A 29 -15.78 21.57 -3.46
N GLY A 30 -15.16 20.39 -3.41
CA GLY A 30 -14.00 20.02 -4.21
C GLY A 30 -12.73 20.78 -3.86
N LYS A 31 -12.67 21.37 -2.64
CA LYS A 31 -11.56 22.20 -2.19
C LYS A 31 -10.77 21.53 -1.08
N GLY A 32 -9.52 21.97 -0.92
CA GLY A 32 -8.59 21.43 0.08
C GLY A 32 -7.53 20.54 -0.58
N LEU A 33 -6.47 20.23 0.15
CA LEU A 33 -5.28 19.58 -0.40
C LEU A 33 -5.21 18.08 -0.08
N LEU A 34 -5.21 17.71 1.21
CA LEU A 34 -5.06 16.31 1.61
C LEU A 34 -6.42 15.59 1.53
N ARG A 35 -6.53 14.62 0.62
CA ARG A 35 -7.76 13.83 0.41
C ARG A 35 -7.79 12.59 1.28
N HIS A 36 -6.76 11.76 1.17
CA HIS A 36 -6.68 10.50 1.91
C HIS A 36 -5.22 10.21 2.32
N VAL A 37 -5.06 9.31 3.26
CA VAL A 37 -3.77 8.73 3.65
C VAL A 37 -3.89 7.21 3.53
N LEU A 38 -3.10 6.61 2.66
CA LEU A 38 -2.94 5.17 2.59
C LEU A 38 -1.72 4.77 3.42
N ILE A 39 -1.93 3.89 4.39
CA ILE A 39 -0.85 3.30 5.20
C ILE A 39 -0.85 1.80 4.95
N ARG A 40 0.32 1.26 4.65
CA ARG A 40 0.54 -0.18 4.49
C ARG A 40 1.69 -0.63 5.37
N LYS A 41 1.61 -1.85 5.87
CA LYS A 41 2.69 -2.49 6.63
C LYS A 41 2.91 -3.91 6.11
N GLY A 42 4.17 -4.26 5.87
CA GLY A 42 4.60 -5.63 5.71
C GLY A 42 4.62 -6.32 7.08
N PHE A 43 3.77 -7.33 7.28
CA PHE A 43 3.64 -7.97 8.59
C PHE A 43 4.85 -8.82 8.97
N THR A 44 5.53 -9.39 7.96
CA THR A 44 6.74 -10.20 8.19
C THR A 44 7.98 -9.34 8.28
N THR A 45 8.07 -8.27 7.49
CA THR A 45 9.26 -7.42 7.42
C THR A 45 9.22 -6.25 8.40
N GLY A 46 8.02 -5.82 8.80
CA GLY A 46 7.82 -4.59 9.56
C GLY A 46 7.96 -3.31 8.73
N GLU A 47 8.17 -3.41 7.42
CA GLU A 47 8.27 -2.24 6.53
C GLU A 47 6.95 -1.47 6.46
N VAL A 48 7.02 -0.15 6.55
CA VAL A 48 5.86 0.75 6.55
C VAL A 48 5.90 1.68 5.34
N MET A 49 4.76 1.83 4.69
CA MET A 49 4.55 2.76 3.59
C MET A 49 3.46 3.76 3.94
N VAL A 50 3.71 5.03 3.60
CA VAL A 50 2.71 6.10 3.62
C VAL A 50 2.57 6.68 2.22
N CYS A 51 1.35 6.70 1.70
CA CYS A 51 1.01 7.41 0.48
C CYS A 51 0.00 8.50 0.79
N LEU A 52 0.38 9.75 0.52
CA LEU A 52 -0.49 10.91 0.68
C LEU A 52 -1.26 11.15 -0.62
N ILE A 53 -2.57 11.03 -0.58
CA ILE A 53 -3.43 11.29 -1.74
C ILE A 53 -3.81 12.77 -1.71
N LEU A 54 -3.31 13.54 -2.67
CA LEU A 54 -3.44 14.98 -2.70
C LEU A 54 -4.30 15.47 -3.88
N ASN A 55 -5.07 16.52 -3.64
CA ASN A 55 -5.65 17.37 -4.68
C ASN A 55 -4.58 18.37 -5.20
N GLY A 56 -3.44 17.86 -5.60
CA GLY A 56 -2.27 18.61 -6.01
C GLY A 56 -1.03 17.72 -6.10
N ARG A 57 0.11 18.29 -6.47
CA ARG A 57 1.36 17.55 -6.72
C ARG A 57 2.35 17.59 -5.54
N THR A 58 2.13 18.47 -4.59
CA THR A 58 2.98 18.66 -3.40
C THR A 58 2.16 19.30 -2.28
N MET A 59 2.75 19.39 -1.10
CA MET A 59 2.17 20.15 0.02
C MET A 59 3.20 21.08 0.64
N PRO A 60 2.76 22.17 1.31
CA PRO A 60 3.66 23.06 2.02
C PRO A 60 4.52 22.31 3.04
N LYS A 61 5.80 22.64 3.07
CA LYS A 61 6.74 22.10 4.06
C LYS A 61 6.82 20.55 4.05
N LEU A 62 6.75 19.95 2.85
CA LEU A 62 6.77 18.50 2.68
C LEU A 62 8.02 17.85 3.31
N THR A 63 9.17 18.50 3.22
CA THR A 63 10.42 17.98 3.80
C THR A 63 10.30 17.77 5.30
N GLU A 64 9.72 18.74 6.02
CA GLU A 64 9.51 18.66 7.47
C GLU A 64 8.54 17.52 7.85
N LEU A 65 7.51 17.28 7.03
CA LEU A 65 6.63 16.11 7.22
C LEU A 65 7.37 14.81 7.00
N VAL A 66 8.16 14.72 5.92
CA VAL A 66 8.97 13.56 5.60
C VAL A 66 9.93 13.24 6.73
N ASP A 67 10.65 14.22 7.23
CA ASP A 67 11.60 14.04 8.33
C ASP A 67 10.91 13.53 9.60
N SER A 68 9.72 14.06 9.91
CA SER A 68 8.90 13.57 11.02
C SER A 68 8.42 12.13 10.80
N LEU A 69 7.95 11.78 9.60
CA LEU A 69 7.46 10.42 9.31
C LEU A 69 8.58 9.38 9.31
N ARG A 70 9.80 9.74 8.93
CA ARG A 70 10.98 8.86 8.94
C ARG A 70 11.35 8.35 10.34
N GLU A 71 10.94 9.05 11.39
CA GLU A 71 11.12 8.60 12.78
C GLU A 71 10.24 7.42 13.17
N VAL A 72 9.18 7.13 12.38
CA VAL A 72 8.31 5.99 12.64
C VAL A 72 9.07 4.69 12.37
N PRO A 73 9.11 3.75 13.33
CA PRO A 73 9.80 2.48 13.13
C PRO A 73 9.28 1.74 11.89
N GLY A 74 10.22 1.25 11.09
CA GLY A 74 9.91 0.52 9.86
C GLY A 74 9.53 1.40 8.66
N MET A 75 9.53 2.73 8.79
CA MET A 75 9.22 3.61 7.66
C MET A 75 10.19 3.34 6.50
N THR A 76 9.65 2.93 5.36
CA THR A 76 10.42 2.49 4.19
C THR A 76 10.06 3.27 2.94
N SER A 77 8.81 3.72 2.83
CA SER A 77 8.28 4.37 1.62
C SER A 77 7.38 5.54 1.97
N ILE A 78 7.65 6.70 1.39
CA ILE A 78 6.76 7.87 1.43
C ILE A 78 6.54 8.35 0.00
N THR A 79 5.28 8.39 -0.42
CA THR A 79 4.87 8.75 -1.78
C THR A 79 3.69 9.72 -1.75
N ILE A 80 3.47 10.41 -2.87
CA ILE A 80 2.27 11.19 -3.13
C ILE A 80 1.54 10.55 -4.31
N ASN A 81 0.24 10.40 -4.17
CA ASN A 81 -0.66 10.11 -5.28
C ASN A 81 -1.45 11.37 -5.63
N VAL A 82 -1.41 11.77 -6.89
CA VAL A 82 -2.10 12.97 -7.37
C VAL A 82 -3.51 12.61 -7.81
N ASN A 83 -4.51 13.10 -7.10
CA ASN A 83 -5.91 12.93 -7.46
C ASN A 83 -6.67 14.26 -7.41
N THR A 84 -6.69 14.95 -8.55
CA THR A 84 -7.38 16.25 -8.72
C THR A 84 -8.78 16.12 -9.30
N LYS A 85 -9.23 14.88 -9.61
CA LYS A 85 -10.54 14.65 -10.18
C LYS A 85 -11.62 14.66 -9.09
N ASN A 86 -12.73 15.30 -9.37
CA ASN A 86 -13.91 15.26 -8.48
C ASN A 86 -14.71 13.96 -8.76
N THR A 87 -14.23 12.86 -8.20
CA THR A 87 -14.85 11.53 -8.30
C THR A 87 -14.67 10.79 -6.97
N ASN A 88 -15.42 9.71 -6.77
CA ASN A 88 -15.29 8.83 -5.60
C ASN A 88 -14.09 7.87 -5.67
N VAL A 89 -13.28 7.94 -6.71
CA VAL A 89 -12.06 7.15 -6.84
C VAL A 89 -10.98 7.72 -5.92
N ILE A 90 -10.46 6.89 -5.02
CA ILE A 90 -9.46 7.33 -4.02
C ILE A 90 -8.12 7.66 -4.68
N MET A 91 -7.62 6.75 -5.53
CA MET A 91 -6.29 6.87 -6.12
C MET A 91 -6.37 7.47 -7.53
N GLY A 92 -5.55 8.50 -7.78
CA GLY A 92 -5.30 8.98 -9.13
C GLY A 92 -4.29 8.10 -9.87
N THR A 93 -3.97 8.46 -11.09
CA THR A 93 -3.05 7.70 -11.96
C THR A 93 -1.59 8.12 -11.82
N GLU A 94 -1.32 9.29 -11.24
CA GLU A 94 0.04 9.82 -11.10
C GLU A 94 0.58 9.54 -9.71
N MET A 95 1.78 8.93 -9.66
CA MET A 95 2.55 8.70 -8.44
C MET A 95 3.81 9.57 -8.44
N ILE A 96 4.09 10.19 -7.32
CA ILE A 96 5.31 10.96 -7.07
C ILE A 96 6.08 10.29 -5.94
N PHE A 97 7.27 9.86 -6.23
CA PHE A 97 8.21 9.36 -5.23
C PHE A 97 8.73 10.54 -4.38
N VAL A 98 8.69 10.38 -3.06
CA VAL A 98 9.12 11.43 -2.12
C VAL A 98 10.35 11.00 -1.33
N TRP A 99 10.30 9.81 -0.72
CA TRP A 99 11.41 9.30 0.07
C TRP A 99 11.38 7.78 0.22
N GLY A 100 12.56 7.18 0.37
CA GLY A 100 12.76 5.75 0.64
C GLY A 100 12.68 4.89 -0.61
N GLN A 101 11.79 3.93 -0.65
CA GLN A 101 11.49 3.07 -1.80
C GLN A 101 10.10 3.35 -2.35
N ASP A 102 9.83 2.98 -3.59
CA ASP A 102 8.49 3.08 -4.20
C ASP A 102 7.58 1.89 -3.87
N TYR A 103 8.07 0.94 -3.09
CA TYR A 103 7.36 -0.25 -2.60
C TYR A 103 7.79 -0.59 -1.18
N ILE A 104 7.01 -1.46 -0.54
CA ILE A 104 7.43 -2.23 0.63
C ILE A 104 7.47 -3.71 0.28
N THR A 105 8.24 -4.46 1.06
CA THR A 105 8.35 -5.91 0.92
C THR A 105 7.55 -6.62 2.00
N ASP A 106 6.86 -7.70 1.63
CA ASP A 106 6.28 -8.64 2.59
C ASP A 106 6.35 -10.07 2.07
N TYR A 107 5.98 -11.03 2.91
CA TYR A 107 6.01 -12.45 2.58
C TYR A 107 4.67 -13.12 2.85
N ILE A 108 4.28 -14.03 1.97
CA ILE A 108 3.23 -15.03 2.21
C ILE A 108 3.88 -16.41 2.12
N GLY A 109 4.05 -17.07 3.27
CA GLY A 109 4.92 -18.26 3.33
C GLY A 109 6.37 -17.89 3.01
N ASN A 110 6.96 -18.56 2.02
CA ASN A 110 8.33 -18.32 1.56
C ASN A 110 8.42 -17.38 0.34
N ILE A 111 7.29 -16.86 -0.13
CA ILE A 111 7.24 -16.04 -1.34
C ILE A 111 7.33 -14.58 -0.97
N LYS A 112 8.29 -13.88 -1.58
CA LYS A 112 8.53 -12.46 -1.43
C LYS A 112 7.67 -11.66 -2.40
N TYR A 113 7.00 -10.63 -1.89
CA TYR A 113 6.20 -9.68 -2.68
C TYR A 113 6.73 -8.25 -2.51
N GLN A 114 6.78 -7.52 -3.62
CA GLN A 114 6.97 -6.08 -3.63
C GLN A 114 5.60 -5.42 -3.83
N ILE A 115 5.22 -4.56 -2.89
CA ILE A 115 3.87 -3.99 -2.79
C ILE A 115 3.99 -2.49 -2.97
N SER A 116 3.51 -1.97 -4.10
CA SER A 116 3.41 -0.53 -4.36
C SER A 116 2.11 0.06 -3.78
N PRO A 117 1.96 1.39 -3.71
CA PRO A 117 0.70 2.01 -3.27
C PRO A 117 -0.52 1.57 -4.09
N LEU A 118 -0.33 1.33 -5.41
CA LEU A 118 -1.41 0.94 -6.33
C LEU A 118 -1.67 -0.57 -6.37
N SER A 119 -0.78 -1.38 -5.81
CA SER A 119 -0.94 -2.84 -5.81
C SER A 119 -2.14 -3.26 -4.97
N PHE A 120 -2.95 -4.18 -5.50
CA PHE A 120 -3.87 -4.91 -4.64
C PHE A 120 -3.08 -5.94 -3.81
N TYR A 121 -3.21 -5.87 -2.50
CA TYR A 121 -2.61 -6.83 -1.58
C TYR A 121 -3.57 -7.10 -0.43
N GLN A 122 -3.74 -8.35 -0.06
CA GLN A 122 -4.69 -8.75 0.98
C GLN A 122 -4.33 -8.16 2.34
N VAL A 123 -5.30 -7.55 3.01
CA VAL A 123 -5.09 -6.83 4.27
C VAL A 123 -4.93 -7.73 5.49
N ASN A 124 -5.27 -9.02 5.39
CA ASN A 124 -5.15 -9.99 6.47
C ASN A 124 -4.19 -11.12 6.08
N PRO A 125 -2.89 -11.00 6.34
CA PRO A 125 -1.88 -11.94 5.89
C PRO A 125 -2.07 -13.35 6.47
N VAL A 126 -2.58 -13.46 7.69
CA VAL A 126 -2.84 -14.75 8.34
C VAL A 126 -3.93 -15.52 7.59
N GLN A 127 -5.03 -14.85 7.25
CA GLN A 127 -6.11 -15.47 6.49
C GLN A 127 -5.75 -15.66 5.01
N THR A 128 -4.96 -14.75 4.45
CA THR A 128 -4.47 -14.86 3.08
C THR A 128 -3.65 -16.14 2.89
N LYS A 129 -2.73 -16.42 3.81
CA LYS A 129 -1.94 -17.64 3.78
C LYS A 129 -2.84 -18.89 3.80
N LYS A 130 -3.79 -18.94 4.74
CA LYS A 130 -4.75 -20.07 4.82
C LYS A 130 -5.58 -20.22 3.56
N LEU A 131 -6.07 -19.11 3.00
CA LEU A 131 -6.84 -19.11 1.75
C LEU A 131 -6.02 -19.70 0.60
N TYR A 132 -4.77 -19.28 0.46
CA TYR A 132 -3.90 -19.75 -0.62
C TYR A 132 -3.44 -21.19 -0.42
N GLU A 133 -3.19 -21.63 0.82
CA GLU A 133 -2.92 -23.03 1.15
C GLU A 133 -4.12 -23.91 0.80
N THR A 134 -5.34 -23.48 1.12
CA THR A 134 -6.58 -24.20 0.76
C THR A 134 -6.77 -24.25 -0.76
N ALA A 135 -6.53 -23.15 -1.46
CA ALA A 135 -6.61 -23.11 -2.92
C ALA A 135 -5.61 -24.08 -3.56
N LEU A 136 -4.39 -24.13 -3.03
CA LEU A 136 -3.35 -25.06 -3.51
C LEU A 136 -3.71 -26.53 -3.23
N GLU A 137 -4.32 -26.82 -2.07
CA GLU A 137 -4.82 -28.14 -1.73
C GLU A 137 -5.93 -28.58 -2.69
N TYR A 138 -6.92 -27.71 -2.95
CA TYR A 138 -8.02 -28.04 -3.86
C TYR A 138 -7.60 -28.14 -5.32
N ALA A 139 -6.57 -27.41 -5.73
CA ALA A 139 -5.99 -27.54 -7.05
C ALA A 139 -5.32 -28.90 -7.29
N ASP A 140 -4.92 -29.59 -6.21
CA ASP A 140 -4.32 -30.95 -6.20
C ASP A 140 -3.21 -31.16 -7.26
N LEU A 141 -2.34 -30.15 -7.41
CA LEU A 141 -1.29 -30.12 -8.42
C LEU A 141 -0.24 -31.19 -8.16
N LYS A 142 0.13 -31.92 -9.24
CA LYS A 142 1.10 -33.01 -9.23
C LYS A 142 2.47 -32.64 -9.78
N GLY A 143 2.62 -31.39 -10.27
CA GLY A 143 3.88 -30.84 -10.78
C GLY A 143 4.05 -30.89 -12.30
N ASN A 144 3.00 -31.22 -13.03
CA ASN A 144 3.00 -31.29 -14.50
C ASN A 144 1.86 -30.47 -15.14
N GLU A 145 1.17 -29.66 -14.33
CA GLU A 145 0.06 -28.83 -14.79
C GLU A 145 0.51 -27.45 -15.21
N THR A 146 -0.18 -26.92 -16.23
CA THR A 146 -0.20 -25.51 -16.57
C THR A 146 -1.43 -24.85 -15.92
N VAL A 147 -1.20 -23.83 -15.09
CA VAL A 147 -2.26 -23.10 -14.40
C VAL A 147 -2.44 -21.72 -15.04
N TRP A 148 -3.67 -21.30 -15.26
CA TRP A 148 -3.99 -19.98 -15.78
C TRP A 148 -4.65 -19.12 -14.71
N ASP A 149 -4.02 -17.99 -14.37
CA ASP A 149 -4.60 -16.97 -13.52
C ASP A 149 -4.97 -15.76 -14.38
N LEU A 150 -6.26 -15.67 -14.73
CA LEU A 150 -6.77 -14.67 -15.68
C LEU A 150 -6.94 -13.27 -15.05
N TYR A 151 -6.87 -13.16 -13.74
CA TYR A 151 -7.02 -11.89 -13.01
C TYR A 151 -5.90 -11.71 -11.97
N CYS A 152 -4.68 -12.03 -12.35
CA CYS A 152 -3.54 -12.21 -11.45
C CYS A 152 -3.16 -11.00 -10.60
N GLY A 153 -3.50 -9.77 -11.03
CA GLY A 153 -3.03 -8.56 -10.35
C GLY A 153 -1.50 -8.51 -10.29
N ILE A 154 -0.94 -8.43 -9.07
CA ILE A 154 0.52 -8.54 -8.85
C ILE A 154 1.00 -10.00 -8.73
N GLY A 155 0.15 -10.96 -9.06
CA GLY A 155 0.50 -12.38 -9.09
C GLY A 155 0.57 -13.07 -7.72
N THR A 156 -0.15 -12.58 -6.70
CA THR A 156 -0.02 -13.12 -5.34
C THR A 156 -0.39 -14.60 -5.26
N ILE A 157 -1.51 -15.00 -5.83
CA ILE A 157 -1.92 -16.42 -5.87
C ILE A 157 -1.16 -17.20 -6.95
N SER A 158 -0.86 -16.57 -8.10
CA SER A 158 -0.08 -17.20 -9.18
C SER A 158 1.27 -17.70 -8.67
N LEU A 159 2.01 -16.84 -7.99
CA LEU A 159 3.32 -17.20 -7.40
C LEU A 159 3.19 -18.28 -6.31
N PHE A 160 2.07 -18.29 -5.59
CA PHE A 160 1.81 -19.31 -4.59
C PHE A 160 1.55 -20.68 -5.24
N LEU A 161 0.79 -20.73 -6.34
CA LEU A 161 0.52 -21.94 -7.12
C LEU A 161 1.77 -22.44 -7.87
N ALA A 162 2.63 -21.52 -8.33
CA ALA A 162 3.88 -21.84 -9.02
C ALA A 162 4.86 -22.67 -8.18
N GLN A 163 4.65 -22.79 -6.87
CA GLN A 163 5.45 -23.68 -6.03
C GLN A 163 5.21 -25.18 -6.35
N LYS A 164 4.08 -25.52 -6.99
CA LYS A 164 3.69 -26.90 -7.28
C LYS A 164 3.25 -27.14 -8.72
N ALA A 165 2.97 -26.10 -9.50
CA ALA A 165 2.67 -26.25 -10.92
C ALA A 165 3.97 -26.30 -11.74
N GLU A 166 3.93 -26.94 -12.91
CA GLU A 166 5.02 -26.86 -13.89
C GLU A 166 5.11 -25.45 -14.47
N GLN A 167 3.94 -24.83 -14.69
CA GLN A 167 3.82 -23.52 -15.32
C GLN A 167 2.58 -22.75 -14.79
N VAL A 168 2.68 -21.43 -14.62
CA VAL A 168 1.56 -20.54 -14.26
C VAL A 168 1.55 -19.33 -15.18
#